data_f1ead5ef015b99c1d297d4aa9be8ecb3
#
_entry.id   f1ead5ef015b99c1d297d4aa9be8ecb3
#
_cell.length_a   1.000
_cell.length_b   1.000
_cell.length_c   1.000
_cell.angle_alpha   90.00
_cell.angle_beta   90.00
_cell.angle_gamma   90.00
#
_symmetry.space_group_name_H-M   'P 1'
#
loop_
_entity.id
_entity.type
_entity.pdbx_description
1 polymer ?
#
loop_
_entity_poly.entity_id
_entity_poly.type
_entity_poly.pdbx_seq_one_letter_code
_entity_poly.pdbx_strand_id
1 'polypeptide(L)'
;MKAERNGDDFVLNGQKTWTTSAHMADWIFCLVRTSNTGKRQEGITFILVDMSTPGVSVKPLITIEGGHEVNEVFFDNVRVPASNVIGNVDDGWTVAKYLLGHERMGGGALGSVKKLLTQLKD
;
A
#
# COMPACT_ATOMS: atom_id res chain seq x y z
N MET A 1 -3.91 3.64 10.37
CA MET A 1 -2.83 4.60 10.08
C MET A 1 -3.46 5.97 9.88
N LYS A 2 -2.95 6.99 10.58
CA LYS A 2 -3.49 8.36 10.63
C LYS A 2 -2.68 9.28 9.71
N ALA A 3 -3.33 10.27 9.11
CA ALA A 3 -2.68 11.37 8.40
C ALA A 3 -3.33 12.70 8.81
N GLU A 4 -2.52 13.65 9.22
CA GLU A 4 -2.96 14.98 9.64
C GLU A 4 -2.45 16.04 8.66
N ARG A 5 -3.34 16.93 8.23
CA ARG A 5 -2.95 18.04 7.35
C ARG A 5 -2.05 19.01 8.11
N ASN A 6 -0.93 19.37 7.50
CA ASN A 6 0.00 20.37 8.03
C ASN A 6 0.49 21.25 6.87
N GLY A 7 -0.19 22.35 6.62
CA GLY A 7 0.05 23.23 5.47
C GLY A 7 -0.19 22.49 4.15
N ASP A 8 0.83 22.42 3.32
CA ASP A 8 0.79 21.76 2.01
C ASP A 8 1.16 20.26 2.08
N ASP A 9 1.39 19.74 3.30
CA ASP A 9 1.75 18.35 3.53
C ASP A 9 0.70 17.61 4.35
N PHE A 10 0.79 16.28 4.34
CA PHE A 10 0.24 15.39 5.34
C PHE A 10 1.36 14.80 6.20
N VAL A 11 1.11 14.69 7.50
CA VAL A 11 1.98 13.99 8.45
C VAL A 11 1.36 12.63 8.76
N LEU A 12 2.06 11.57 8.38
CA LEU A 12 1.60 10.20 8.50
C LEU A 12 2.20 9.51 9.72
N ASN A 13 1.34 8.84 10.49
CA ASN A 13 1.74 8.04 11.66
C ASN A 13 1.00 6.69 11.67
N GLY A 14 1.74 5.61 11.95
CA GLY A 14 1.22 4.26 12.08
C GLY A 14 2.03 3.23 11.31
N GLN A 15 1.38 2.12 10.94
CA GLN A 15 2.04 1.02 10.24
C GLN A 15 1.14 0.36 9.20
N LYS A 16 1.78 -0.33 8.26
CA LYS A 16 1.22 -1.31 7.33
C LYS A 16 1.89 -2.65 7.58
N THR A 17 1.15 -3.73 7.44
CA THR A 17 1.70 -5.09 7.58
C THR A 17 1.35 -5.93 6.35
N TRP A 18 2.08 -7.04 6.17
CA TRP A 18 1.96 -7.93 5.01
C TRP A 18 2.24 -7.22 3.67
N THR A 19 3.10 -6.21 3.70
CA THR A 19 3.44 -5.44 2.49
C THR A 19 4.46 -6.19 1.66
N THR A 20 4.00 -6.77 0.55
CA THR A 20 4.85 -7.52 -0.38
C THR A 20 5.90 -6.60 -0.98
N SER A 21 7.16 -7.07 -1.00
CA SER A 21 8.31 -6.42 -1.64
C SER A 21 8.64 -4.99 -1.16
N ALA A 22 8.13 -4.56 0.01
CA ALA A 22 8.39 -3.20 0.51
C ALA A 22 9.88 -2.89 0.71
N HIS A 23 10.72 -3.88 0.95
CA HIS A 23 12.17 -3.75 1.10
C HIS A 23 12.91 -3.43 -0.22
N MET A 24 12.23 -3.56 -1.36
CA MET A 24 12.76 -3.27 -2.70
C MET A 24 11.99 -2.16 -3.42
N ALA A 25 10.90 -1.68 -2.83
CA ALA A 25 10.03 -0.70 -3.45
C ALA A 25 10.54 0.72 -3.24
N ASP A 26 10.47 1.55 -4.27
CA ASP A 26 10.75 2.99 -4.19
C ASP A 26 9.54 3.77 -3.69
N TRP A 27 8.33 3.27 -3.95
CA TRP A 27 7.07 3.92 -3.60
C TRP A 27 6.08 2.93 -2.97
N ILE A 28 5.28 3.44 -2.05
CA ILE A 28 4.13 2.72 -1.48
C ILE A 28 2.87 3.58 -1.59
N PHE A 29 1.75 2.98 -1.98
CA PHE A 29 0.47 3.64 -1.77
C PHE A 29 -0.09 3.32 -0.38
N CYS A 30 -0.69 4.29 0.25
CA CYS A 30 -1.28 4.14 1.56
C CYS A 30 -2.73 4.62 1.58
N LEU A 31 -3.61 3.81 2.14
CA LEU A 31 -4.91 4.26 2.61
C LEU A 31 -4.73 4.78 4.03
N VAL A 32 -4.93 6.08 4.20
CA VAL A 32 -4.73 6.79 5.47
C VAL A 32 -6.02 7.44 5.95
N ARG A 33 -6.18 7.55 7.26
CA ARG A 33 -7.31 8.21 7.89
C ARG A 33 -7.03 9.70 8.00
N THR A 34 -7.73 10.49 7.22
CA THR A 34 -7.63 11.97 7.19
C THR A 34 -8.76 12.65 7.94
N SER A 35 -9.93 12.02 8.01
CA SER A 35 -11.04 12.47 8.86
C SER A 35 -11.82 11.31 9.47
N ASN A 36 -12.63 11.59 10.50
CA ASN A 36 -13.47 10.61 11.19
C ASN A 36 -14.96 10.96 11.08
N THR A 37 -15.33 11.75 10.07
CA THR A 37 -16.72 12.13 9.81
C THR A 37 -17.39 11.12 8.89
N GLY A 38 -18.63 10.73 9.18
CA GLY A 38 -19.39 9.86 8.31
C GLY A 38 -19.20 8.36 8.56
N LYS A 39 -19.34 7.55 7.51
CA LYS A 39 -19.20 6.10 7.55
C LYS A 39 -17.73 5.68 7.65
N ARG A 40 -17.47 4.41 8.02
CA ARG A 40 -16.11 3.87 8.20
C ARG A 40 -15.20 4.03 6.98
N GLN A 41 -15.73 3.97 5.78
CA GLN A 41 -14.99 4.14 4.54
C GLN A 41 -14.83 5.60 4.09
N GLU A 42 -15.61 6.52 4.64
CA GLU A 42 -15.46 7.95 4.44
C GLU A 42 -14.30 8.48 5.28
N GLY A 43 -13.64 9.55 4.84
CA GLY A 43 -12.47 10.09 5.54
C GLY A 43 -11.19 9.27 5.37
N ILE A 44 -11.14 8.41 4.35
CA ILE A 44 -9.93 7.70 3.91
C ILE A 44 -9.37 8.43 2.69
N THR A 45 -8.08 8.69 2.69
CA THR A 45 -7.36 9.28 1.56
C THR A 45 -6.37 8.26 0.99
N PHE A 46 -6.27 8.20 -0.33
CA PHE A 46 -5.26 7.40 -1.03
C PHE A 46 -4.06 8.30 -1.33
N ILE A 47 -2.89 7.98 -0.79
CA ILE A 47 -1.69 8.82 -0.92
C ILE A 47 -0.46 7.97 -1.28
N LEU A 48 0.38 8.51 -2.16
CA LEU A 48 1.65 7.91 -2.52
C LEU A 48 2.76 8.41 -1.58
N VAL A 49 3.58 7.49 -1.10
CA VAL A 49 4.71 7.80 -0.21
C VAL A 49 5.99 7.28 -0.83
N ASP A 50 6.99 8.15 -0.97
CA ASP A 50 8.35 7.76 -1.31
C ASP A 50 8.97 7.01 -0.13
N MET A 51 9.45 5.80 -0.35
CA MET A 51 10.00 4.93 0.68
C MET A 51 11.31 5.45 1.29
N SER A 52 11.97 6.40 0.61
CA SER A 52 13.16 7.08 1.12
C SER A 52 12.85 8.24 2.06
N THR A 53 11.57 8.60 2.24
CA THR A 53 11.16 9.72 3.10
C THR A 53 11.58 9.46 4.56
N PRO A 54 12.21 10.44 5.24
CA PRO A 54 12.55 10.32 6.65
C PRO A 54 11.34 9.91 7.51
N GLY A 55 11.55 8.94 8.42
CA GLY A 55 10.50 8.38 9.26
C GLY A 55 9.84 7.12 8.70
N VAL A 56 10.12 6.75 7.45
CA VAL A 56 9.73 5.44 6.90
C VAL A 56 10.77 4.40 7.30
N SER A 57 10.32 3.26 7.84
CA SER A 57 11.19 2.11 8.10
C SER A 57 10.49 0.80 7.74
N VAL A 58 11.27 -0.15 7.22
CA VAL A 58 10.79 -1.45 6.77
C VAL A 58 11.41 -2.54 7.63
N LYS A 59 10.59 -3.48 8.11
CA LYS A 59 11.04 -4.68 8.83
C LYS A 59 10.55 -5.93 8.12
N PRO A 60 11.42 -6.93 7.93
CA PRO A 60 11.02 -8.18 7.31
C PRO A 60 10.05 -8.97 8.18
N LEU A 61 9.07 -9.61 7.56
CA LEU A 61 8.28 -10.67 8.14
C LEU A 61 8.74 -11.99 7.50
N ILE A 62 9.32 -12.86 8.32
CA ILE A 62 9.75 -14.18 7.83
C ILE A 62 8.56 -15.12 7.90
N THR A 63 8.19 -15.67 6.76
CA THR A 63 7.07 -16.60 6.63
C THR A 63 7.43 -17.99 7.17
N ILE A 64 6.43 -18.85 7.38
CA ILE A 64 6.64 -20.20 7.91
C ILE A 64 7.56 -21.07 7.05
N GLU A 65 7.66 -20.76 5.77
CA GLU A 65 8.58 -21.40 4.81
C GLU A 65 10.02 -20.85 4.86
N GLY A 66 10.28 -19.86 5.74
CA GLY A 66 11.58 -19.19 5.87
C GLY A 66 11.85 -18.09 4.86
N GLY A 67 10.89 -17.77 3.97
CA GLY A 67 11.01 -16.74 2.94
C GLY A 67 10.81 -15.33 3.49
N HIS A 68 11.46 -14.36 2.82
CA HIS A 68 11.28 -12.93 3.06
C HIS A 68 10.65 -12.28 1.82
N GLU A 69 9.35 -12.25 1.75
CA GLU A 69 8.58 -11.60 0.69
C GLU A 69 7.77 -10.42 1.22
N VAL A 70 7.24 -10.54 2.42
CA VAL A 70 6.35 -9.58 3.05
C VAL A 70 7.04 -8.82 4.20
N ASN A 71 6.54 -7.63 4.50
CA ASN A 71 7.16 -6.71 5.43
C ASN A 71 6.12 -5.99 6.30
N GLU A 72 6.60 -5.49 7.44
CA GLU A 72 5.97 -4.38 8.15
C GLU A 72 6.63 -3.07 7.70
N VAL A 73 5.81 -2.06 7.43
CA VAL A 73 6.27 -0.71 7.11
C VAL A 73 5.76 0.25 8.18
N PHE A 74 6.67 0.94 8.83
CA PHE A 74 6.37 1.91 9.88
C PHE A 74 6.52 3.33 9.37
N PHE A 75 5.65 4.20 9.84
CA PHE A 75 5.62 5.62 9.53
C PHE A 75 5.63 6.40 10.85
N ASP A 76 6.70 7.14 11.09
CA ASP A 76 6.88 7.99 12.26
C ASP A 76 7.07 9.44 11.80
N ASN A 77 6.01 10.24 11.95
CA ASN A 77 5.95 11.64 11.54
C ASN A 77 6.40 11.88 10.08
N VAL A 78 6.04 10.95 9.18
CA VAL A 78 6.41 11.01 7.77
C VAL A 78 5.66 12.14 7.08
N ARG A 79 6.39 13.11 6.55
CA ARG A 79 5.83 14.25 5.80
C ARG A 79 5.70 13.91 4.33
N VAL A 80 4.50 14.04 3.81
CA VAL A 80 4.17 13.70 2.41
C VAL A 80 3.43 14.88 1.78
N PRO A 81 3.88 15.40 0.63
CA PRO A 81 3.19 16.48 -0.07
C PRO A 81 1.74 16.11 -0.39
N ALA A 82 0.82 17.05 -0.21
CA ALA A 82 -0.58 16.83 -0.55
C ALA A 82 -0.81 16.57 -2.04
N SER A 83 0.13 16.99 -2.90
CA SER A 83 0.16 16.67 -4.33
C SER A 83 0.29 15.17 -4.62
N ASN A 84 0.72 14.36 -3.65
CA ASN A 84 0.83 12.90 -3.77
C ASN A 84 -0.49 12.18 -3.51
N VAL A 85 -1.57 12.90 -3.21
CA VAL A 85 -2.91 12.34 -3.10
C VAL A 85 -3.43 11.94 -4.48
N ILE A 86 -3.91 10.73 -4.60
CA ILE A 86 -4.59 10.23 -5.80
C ILE A 86 -6.11 10.32 -5.57
N GLY A 87 -6.78 11.05 -6.46
CA GLY A 87 -8.19 11.40 -6.30
C GLY A 87 -8.39 12.56 -5.33
N ASN A 88 -9.42 12.49 -4.51
CA ASN A 88 -9.76 13.55 -3.55
C ASN A 88 -9.39 13.14 -2.11
N VAL A 89 -9.07 14.14 -1.28
CA VAL A 89 -8.96 13.94 0.17
C VAL A 89 -10.30 13.41 0.69
N ASP A 90 -10.25 12.47 1.63
CA ASP A 90 -11.40 11.78 2.23
C ASP A 90 -12.19 10.84 1.30
N ASP A 91 -11.82 10.70 0.02
CA ASP A 91 -12.47 9.81 -0.95
C ASP A 91 -11.53 8.73 -1.52
N GLY A 92 -10.48 8.38 -0.81
CA GLY A 92 -9.52 7.36 -1.23
C GLY A 92 -10.10 5.95 -1.32
N TRP A 93 -11.25 5.70 -0.69
CA TRP A 93 -11.95 4.40 -0.82
C TRP A 93 -12.46 4.16 -2.24
N THR A 94 -12.87 5.20 -2.95
CA THR A 94 -13.27 5.11 -4.37
C THR A 94 -12.09 4.68 -5.24
N VAL A 95 -10.90 5.27 -5.01
CA VAL A 95 -9.66 4.88 -5.71
C VAL A 95 -9.28 3.43 -5.39
N ALA A 96 -9.35 3.04 -4.12
CA ALA A 96 -9.04 1.67 -3.69
C ALA A 96 -9.96 0.63 -4.33
N LYS A 97 -11.26 0.89 -4.43
CA LYS A 97 -12.20 -0.01 -5.11
C LYS A 97 -11.89 -0.17 -6.60
N TYR A 98 -11.50 0.90 -7.25
CA TYR A 98 -11.10 0.88 -8.65
C TYR A 98 -9.85 0.00 -8.85
N LEU A 99 -8.81 0.22 -8.04
CA LEU A 99 -7.59 -0.57 -8.06
C LEU A 99 -7.86 -2.06 -7.81
N LEU A 100 -8.61 -2.39 -6.76
CA LEU A 100 -8.95 -3.78 -6.42
C LEU A 100 -9.75 -4.48 -7.52
N GLY A 101 -10.60 -3.74 -8.26
CA GLY A 101 -11.32 -4.25 -9.41
C GLY A 101 -10.36 -4.75 -10.51
N HIS A 102 -9.28 -4.02 -10.76
CA HIS A 102 -8.25 -4.37 -11.73
C HIS A 102 -7.34 -5.51 -11.24
N GLU A 103 -6.94 -5.49 -9.97
CA GLU A 103 -6.10 -6.55 -9.38
C GLU A 103 -6.77 -7.92 -9.45
N ARG A 104 -8.09 -8.00 -9.25
CA ARG A 104 -8.86 -9.25 -9.35
C ARG A 104 -8.84 -9.85 -10.77
N MET A 105 -8.66 -9.03 -11.80
CA MET A 105 -8.53 -9.46 -13.19
C MET A 105 -7.12 -9.95 -13.54
N GLY A 106 -6.13 -9.64 -12.71
CA GLY A 106 -4.72 -9.92 -12.92
C GLY A 106 -4.31 -11.36 -12.63
N GLY A 107 -5.11 -12.35 -13.02
CA GLY A 107 -4.78 -13.78 -12.93
C GLY A 107 -3.60 -14.19 -13.82
N GLY A 108 -2.45 -13.55 -13.69
CA GLY A 108 -1.20 -13.88 -14.41
C GLY A 108 -0.70 -15.33 -14.21
N ALA A 109 -1.31 -16.07 -13.30
CA ALA A 109 -0.98 -17.46 -13.00
C ALA A 109 -1.38 -18.45 -14.12
N LEU A 110 -2.37 -18.12 -14.96
CA LEU A 110 -2.85 -19.04 -16.01
C LEU A 110 -1.77 -19.42 -17.02
N GLY A 111 -0.92 -18.49 -17.43
CA GLY A 111 0.20 -18.75 -18.33
C GLY A 111 1.24 -19.68 -17.70
N SER A 112 1.60 -19.42 -16.45
CA SER A 112 2.55 -20.23 -15.70
C SER A 112 2.02 -21.64 -15.43
N VAL A 113 0.74 -21.76 -15.04
CA VAL A 113 0.09 -23.07 -14.83
C VAL A 113 0.03 -23.87 -16.12
N LYS A 114 -0.32 -23.27 -17.25
CA LYS A 114 -0.29 -23.95 -18.55
C LYS A 114 1.13 -24.45 -18.90
N LYS A 115 2.14 -23.62 -18.68
CA LYS A 115 3.55 -24.01 -18.91
C LYS A 115 3.96 -25.20 -18.04
N LEU A 116 3.64 -25.16 -16.74
CA LEU A 116 3.91 -26.25 -15.81
C LEU A 116 3.19 -27.56 -16.21
N LEU A 117 1.92 -27.45 -16.61
CA LEU A 117 1.16 -28.62 -17.09
C LEU A 117 1.75 -29.23 -18.36
N THR A 118 2.29 -28.42 -19.26
CA THR A 118 3.00 -28.92 -20.46
C THR A 118 4.28 -29.68 -20.05
N GLN A 119 5.08 -29.09 -19.15
CA GLN A 119 6.31 -29.69 -18.63
C GLN A 119 6.10 -31.01 -17.88
N LEU A 120 4.94 -31.21 -17.26
CA LEU A 120 4.61 -32.46 -16.56
C LEU A 120 4.09 -33.58 -17.48
N LYS A 121 3.75 -33.24 -18.72
CA LYS A 121 3.28 -34.23 -19.73
C LYS A 121 4.38 -34.77 -20.63
N ASP A 122 5.51 -34.08 -20.68
CA ASP A 122 6.73 -34.49 -21.37
C ASP A 122 7.62 -35.36 -20.45
#